data_139c63f6af0b0c1bea75d1f9a695f2bf
#
_entry.id   139c63f6af0b0c1bea75d1f9a695f2bf
#
_cell.length_a   1.000
_cell.length_b   1.000
_cell.length_c   1.000
_cell.angle_alpha   90.00
_cell.angle_beta   90.00
_cell.angle_gamma   90.00
#
_symmetry.space_group_name_H-M   'P 1'
#
loop_
_entity.id
_entity.type
_entity.pdbx_description
1 polymer ?
#
loop_
_entity_poly.entity_id
_entity_poly.type
_entity_poly.pdbx_seq_one_letter_code
_entity_poly.pdbx_strand_id
1 'polypeptide(L)'
;MTEKEIVKALRCEARHKTSSNVGCKKCPYWAPEGLEEWQKLHGWTSCKVYQIISDAADAIERLLAENAALREKVPQWTSVEERLPEPETDVLIVCNRNGYVFVTPAIYEDGKMLTQESAWNWNDIYGYGLYSEEDDDYFIPAGWWEDRQFNPDDVYNNPVDCTVTHWMPLPGAPEEGDNHGTTD
;
A
#
# COMPACT_ATOMS: atom_id res chain seq x y z
N MET A 1 1.55 24.99 1.96
CA MET A 1 2.43 24.63 3.10
C MET A 1 2.39 23.12 3.21
N THR A 2 3.52 22.46 3.11
CA THR A 2 3.62 21.00 3.22
C THR A 2 3.57 20.56 4.68
N GLU A 3 3.22 19.30 4.93
CA GLU A 3 3.20 18.70 6.28
C GLU A 3 4.55 18.86 7.00
N LYS A 4 5.65 18.66 6.27
CA LYS A 4 7.02 18.86 6.78
C LYS A 4 7.31 20.32 7.18
N GLU A 5 6.75 21.27 6.46
CA GLU A 5 6.87 22.71 6.81
C GLU A 5 6.05 23.05 8.05
N ILE A 6 4.87 22.41 8.23
CA ILE A 6 4.03 22.57 9.43
C ILE A 6 4.79 22.06 10.66
N VAL A 7 5.31 20.82 10.60
CA VAL A 7 6.08 20.22 11.71
C VAL A 7 7.30 21.08 12.05
N LYS A 8 8.03 21.57 11.04
CA LYS A 8 9.19 22.46 11.25
C LYS A 8 8.78 23.78 11.92
N ALA A 9 7.64 24.34 11.53
CA ALA A 9 7.10 25.55 12.15
C ALA A 9 6.72 25.30 13.61
N LEU A 10 6.00 24.22 13.92
CA LEU A 10 5.61 23.83 15.27
C LEU A 10 6.84 23.63 16.17
N ARG A 11 7.90 22.94 15.69
CA ARG A 11 9.14 22.74 16.45
C ARG A 11 9.93 24.04 16.64
N CYS A 12 9.90 24.93 15.67
CA CYS A 12 10.54 26.23 15.78
C CYS A 12 9.89 27.04 16.90
N GLU A 13 8.58 27.09 16.94
CA GLU A 13 7.82 27.78 17.99
C GLU A 13 8.10 27.16 19.38
N ALA A 14 8.12 25.84 19.49
CA ALA A 14 8.42 25.16 20.76
C ALA A 14 9.84 25.45 21.28
N ARG A 15 10.85 25.54 20.40
CA ARG A 15 12.26 25.80 20.78
C ARG A 15 12.55 27.26 21.17
N HIS A 16 11.88 28.21 20.55
CA HIS A 16 12.18 29.64 20.77
C HIS A 16 11.87 30.15 22.18
N LYS A 17 11.22 29.34 23.02
CA LYS A 17 10.79 29.77 24.36
C LYS A 17 11.38 29.00 25.54
N THR A 18 12.21 27.98 25.30
CA THR A 18 12.97 27.31 26.37
C THR A 18 14.29 28.03 26.69
N SER A 19 14.71 28.97 25.88
CA SER A 19 16.01 29.66 25.99
C SER A 19 15.79 31.17 26.11
N SER A 20 15.71 31.61 27.35
CA SER A 20 15.80 33.01 27.78
C SER A 20 14.52 33.88 27.76
N ASN A 21 14.39 34.71 28.81
CA ASN A 21 13.38 35.70 29.09
C ASN A 21 13.17 36.83 28.05
N VAL A 22 13.51 36.60 26.79
CA VAL A 22 13.29 37.56 25.71
C VAL A 22 12.11 37.05 24.89
N GLY A 23 10.92 37.54 25.22
CA GLY A 23 9.72 37.25 24.46
C GLY A 23 9.93 37.50 22.97
N CYS A 24 9.61 36.51 22.13
CA CYS A 24 9.63 36.64 20.69
C CYS A 24 8.58 37.67 20.27
N LYS A 25 8.91 38.93 20.11
CA LYS A 25 8.01 40.01 19.68
C LYS A 25 7.37 39.80 18.30
N LYS A 26 7.75 38.73 17.58
CA LYS A 26 7.23 38.36 16.27
C LYS A 26 6.33 37.14 16.31
N CYS A 27 6.05 36.58 17.49
CA CYS A 27 5.11 35.45 17.60
C CYS A 27 3.68 35.96 17.42
N PRO A 28 2.89 35.39 16.47
CA PRO A 28 1.50 35.79 16.29
C PRO A 28 0.62 35.49 17.54
N TYR A 29 1.12 34.68 18.46
CA TYR A 29 0.49 34.39 19.74
C TYR A 29 1.11 35.15 20.91
N TRP A 30 1.96 36.15 20.63
CA TRP A 30 2.45 37.08 21.63
C TRP A 30 1.31 37.99 22.09
N ALA A 31 0.87 37.82 23.30
CA ALA A 31 -0.11 38.73 23.88
C ALA A 31 0.64 39.92 24.53
N PRO A 32 0.16 41.13 24.31
CA PRO A 32 0.73 42.34 24.93
C PRO A 32 0.46 42.40 26.44
N GLU A 33 1.06 43.42 27.07
CA GLU A 33 0.94 43.74 28.48
C GLU A 33 -0.50 43.62 28.99
N GLY A 34 -0.74 42.79 30.00
CA GLY A 34 -2.07 42.42 30.53
C GLY A 34 -2.33 40.93 30.61
N LEU A 35 -1.42 40.12 30.08
CA LEU A 35 -1.53 38.67 29.98
C LEU A 35 -1.60 37.96 31.34
N GLU A 36 -0.98 38.51 32.35
CA GLU A 36 -0.96 37.94 33.71
C GLU A 36 -2.37 37.84 34.34
N GLU A 37 -3.23 38.81 34.09
CA GLU A 37 -4.61 38.76 34.53
C GLU A 37 -5.44 37.74 33.74
N TRP A 38 -5.28 37.66 32.43
CA TRP A 38 -5.95 36.71 31.59
C TRP A 38 -5.52 35.26 31.88
N GLN A 39 -4.20 35.05 32.12
CA GLN A 39 -3.65 33.75 32.51
C GLN A 39 -4.15 33.30 33.88
N LYS A 40 -4.29 34.19 34.84
CA LYS A 40 -4.88 33.89 36.14
C LYS A 40 -6.35 33.54 36.04
N LEU A 41 -7.08 34.21 35.16
CA LEU A 41 -8.52 33.98 34.97
C LEU A 41 -8.84 32.65 34.28
N HIS A 42 -7.98 32.20 33.35
CA HIS A 42 -8.21 31.01 32.50
C HIS A 42 -7.33 29.82 32.87
N GLY A 43 -6.45 29.94 33.85
CA GLY A 43 -5.60 28.84 34.33
C GLY A 43 -4.56 28.32 33.30
N TRP A 44 -4.32 29.09 32.25
CA TRP A 44 -3.40 28.69 31.17
C TRP A 44 -2.02 29.29 31.44
N THR A 45 -1.04 28.45 31.71
CA THR A 45 0.36 28.89 31.73
C THR A 45 0.93 28.77 30.32
N SER A 46 1.74 29.75 29.91
CA SER A 46 2.41 29.76 28.62
C SER A 46 3.16 28.43 28.34
N CYS A 47 3.67 27.78 29.39
CA CYS A 47 4.33 26.48 29.29
C CYS A 47 3.45 25.35 28.77
N LYS A 48 2.14 25.31 29.10
CA LYS A 48 1.23 24.26 28.61
C LYS A 48 0.96 24.35 27.12
N VAL A 49 0.87 25.55 26.56
CA VAL A 49 0.66 25.74 25.12
C VAL A 49 1.87 25.22 24.32
N TYR A 50 3.10 25.44 24.82
CA TYR A 50 4.29 24.93 24.15
C TYR A 50 4.42 23.41 24.24
N GLN A 51 4.04 22.85 25.37
CA GLN A 51 4.02 21.40 25.51
C GLN A 51 3.04 20.80 24.50
N ILE A 52 1.81 21.33 24.39
CA ILE A 52 0.81 20.88 23.43
C ILE A 52 1.31 20.99 21.99
N ILE A 53 1.97 22.12 21.63
CA ILE A 53 2.53 22.29 20.29
C ILE A 53 3.66 21.29 20.01
N SER A 54 4.52 21.02 21.00
CA SER A 54 5.58 20.02 20.88
C SER A 54 5.01 18.62 20.72
N ASP A 55 4.07 18.25 21.57
CA ASP A 55 3.41 16.94 21.55
C ASP A 55 2.63 16.72 20.24
N ALA A 56 1.99 17.78 19.72
CA ALA A 56 1.34 17.74 18.41
C ALA A 56 2.33 17.54 17.26
N ALA A 57 3.51 18.21 17.31
CA ALA A 57 4.54 18.01 16.30
C ALA A 57 5.07 16.57 16.33
N ASP A 58 5.31 16.01 17.51
CA ASP A 58 5.76 14.62 17.68
C ASP A 58 4.71 13.62 17.20
N ALA A 59 3.43 13.87 17.47
CA ALA A 59 2.34 13.05 17.00
C ALA A 59 2.22 13.07 15.47
N ILE A 60 2.33 14.24 14.85
CA ILE A 60 2.30 14.38 13.39
C ILE A 60 3.49 13.66 12.75
N GLU A 61 4.72 13.82 13.28
CA GLU A 61 5.89 13.10 12.74
C GLU A 61 5.72 11.58 12.83
N ARG A 62 5.21 11.09 13.97
CA ARG A 62 4.93 9.66 14.14
C ARG A 62 3.89 9.17 13.13
N LEU A 63 2.77 9.88 12.97
CA LEU A 63 1.73 9.51 12.02
C LEU A 63 2.20 9.57 10.56
N LEU A 64 3.06 10.52 10.21
CA LEU A 64 3.67 10.59 8.90
C LEU A 64 4.60 9.41 8.62
N ALA A 65 5.42 9.01 9.61
CA ALA A 65 6.28 7.85 9.50
C ALA A 65 5.48 6.54 9.39
N GLU A 66 4.42 6.40 10.20
CA GLU A 66 3.51 5.26 10.15
C GLU A 66 2.77 5.18 8.81
N ASN A 67 2.25 6.30 8.31
CA ASN A 67 1.63 6.35 6.98
C ASN A 67 2.61 5.99 5.85
N ALA A 68 3.85 6.44 5.92
CA ALA A 68 4.86 6.07 4.94
C ALA A 68 5.12 4.55 4.97
N ALA A 69 5.30 3.98 6.16
CA ALA A 69 5.51 2.54 6.34
C ALA A 69 4.31 1.69 5.90
N LEU A 70 3.08 2.19 6.13
CA LEU A 70 1.86 1.52 5.65
C LEU A 70 1.75 1.58 4.13
N ARG A 71 2.09 2.70 3.50
CA ARG A 71 2.09 2.83 2.04
C ARG A 71 3.07 1.89 1.36
N GLU A 72 4.22 1.61 1.98
CA GLU A 72 5.19 0.63 1.47
C GLU A 72 4.66 -0.81 1.51
N LYS A 73 3.74 -1.10 2.45
CA LYS A 73 3.11 -2.42 2.58
C LYS A 73 1.93 -2.62 1.61
N VAL A 74 1.39 -1.55 1.04
CA VAL A 74 0.30 -1.65 0.05
C VAL A 74 0.90 -1.98 -1.31
N PRO A 75 0.54 -3.11 -1.94
CA PRO A 75 0.98 -3.42 -3.28
C PRO A 75 0.67 -2.28 -4.25
N GLN A 76 1.62 -1.94 -5.09
CA GLN A 76 1.49 -0.87 -6.08
C GLN A 76 1.28 -1.47 -7.46
N TRP A 77 0.48 -0.79 -8.28
CA TRP A 77 0.33 -1.15 -9.69
C TRP A 77 1.64 -0.90 -10.44
N THR A 78 2.10 -1.92 -11.16
CA THR A 78 3.27 -1.87 -12.04
C THR A 78 2.78 -1.93 -13.49
N SER A 79 3.27 -1.06 -14.35
CA SER A 79 2.98 -1.14 -15.78
C SER A 79 3.63 -2.39 -16.38
N VAL A 80 2.92 -3.09 -17.29
CA VAL A 80 3.49 -4.24 -18.01
C VAL A 80 4.63 -3.82 -18.93
N GLU A 81 4.69 -2.55 -19.33
CA GLU A 81 5.80 -1.99 -20.12
C GLU A 81 7.06 -1.78 -19.29
N GLU A 82 6.92 -1.60 -17.98
CA GLU A 82 8.04 -1.42 -17.05
C GLU A 82 8.63 -2.77 -16.65
N ARG A 83 7.78 -3.71 -16.23
CA ARG A 83 8.18 -5.02 -15.76
C ARG A 83 6.99 -5.99 -15.78
N LEU A 84 7.27 -7.24 -16.12
CA LEU A 84 6.35 -8.38 -15.95
C LEU A 84 6.57 -9.03 -14.58
N PRO A 85 5.57 -9.70 -14.01
CA PRO A 85 5.77 -10.51 -12.81
C PRO A 85 6.63 -11.74 -13.12
N GLU A 86 7.16 -12.36 -12.08
CA GLU A 86 7.76 -13.69 -12.20
C GLU A 86 6.68 -14.71 -12.61
N PRO A 87 7.02 -15.67 -13.49
CA PRO A 87 6.09 -16.77 -13.82
C PRO A 87 5.53 -17.45 -12.59
N GLU A 88 4.36 -18.07 -12.70
CA GLU A 88 3.68 -18.78 -11.61
C GLU A 88 3.27 -17.89 -10.42
N THR A 89 3.38 -16.57 -10.54
CA THR A 89 3.00 -15.67 -9.47
C THR A 89 1.58 -15.18 -9.64
N ASP A 90 0.71 -15.48 -8.67
CA ASP A 90 -0.65 -14.96 -8.65
C ASP A 90 -0.64 -13.44 -8.46
N VAL A 91 -1.26 -12.75 -9.39
CA VAL A 91 -1.33 -11.28 -9.40
C VAL A 91 -2.74 -10.79 -9.72
N LEU A 92 -3.04 -9.56 -9.38
CA LEU A 92 -4.16 -8.82 -9.96
C LEU A 92 -3.68 -8.11 -11.22
N ILE A 93 -4.47 -8.17 -12.28
CA ILE A 93 -4.19 -7.47 -13.54
C ILE A 93 -5.28 -6.46 -13.85
N VAL A 94 -4.91 -5.37 -14.51
CA VAL A 94 -5.84 -4.40 -15.09
C VAL A 94 -6.01 -4.72 -16.57
N CYS A 95 -7.20 -5.13 -16.92
CA CYS A 95 -7.64 -5.47 -18.27
C CYS A 95 -8.38 -4.31 -18.93
N ASN A 96 -8.07 -4.05 -20.19
CA ASN A 96 -8.85 -3.13 -21.03
C ASN A 96 -9.39 -3.91 -22.23
N ARG A 97 -10.73 -4.07 -22.27
CA ARG A 97 -11.44 -4.68 -23.37
C ARG A 97 -12.28 -3.61 -24.06
N ASN A 98 -11.77 -3.06 -25.17
CA ASN A 98 -12.47 -2.05 -25.97
C ASN A 98 -12.96 -0.84 -25.15
N GLY A 99 -12.15 -0.36 -24.21
CA GLY A 99 -12.50 0.77 -23.35
C GLY A 99 -13.20 0.41 -22.04
N TYR A 100 -13.64 -0.83 -21.87
CA TYR A 100 -14.12 -1.35 -20.59
C TYR A 100 -12.92 -1.84 -19.76
N VAL A 101 -12.68 -1.18 -18.62
CA VAL A 101 -11.56 -1.49 -17.72
C VAL A 101 -12.06 -2.25 -16.51
N PHE A 102 -11.40 -3.38 -16.19
CA PHE A 102 -11.72 -4.20 -15.03
C PHE A 102 -10.44 -4.83 -14.44
N VAL A 103 -10.55 -5.36 -13.24
CA VAL A 103 -9.46 -6.04 -12.53
C VAL A 103 -9.84 -7.49 -12.32
N THR A 104 -8.91 -8.41 -12.57
CA THR A 104 -9.09 -9.85 -12.38
C THR A 104 -7.78 -10.49 -11.89
N PRO A 105 -7.84 -11.60 -11.14
CA PRO A 105 -6.66 -12.42 -10.86
C PRO A 105 -6.13 -13.08 -12.14
N ALA A 106 -4.82 -13.22 -12.22
CA ALA A 106 -4.14 -13.89 -13.32
C ALA A 106 -2.73 -14.29 -12.91
N ILE A 107 -2.08 -15.14 -13.75
CA ILE A 107 -0.64 -15.37 -13.76
C ILE A 107 -0.06 -14.96 -15.10
N TYR A 108 1.23 -14.73 -15.12
CA TYR A 108 2.02 -14.56 -16.35
C TYR A 108 2.94 -15.74 -16.52
N GLU A 109 2.99 -16.29 -17.74
CA GLU A 109 3.91 -17.35 -18.11
C GLU A 109 4.90 -16.87 -19.18
N ASP A 110 6.15 -17.32 -19.10
CA ASP A 110 7.20 -16.93 -20.03
C ASP A 110 7.42 -17.93 -21.18
N GLY A 111 6.65 -19.01 -21.22
CA GLY A 111 6.71 -20.03 -22.25
C GLY A 111 7.72 -21.15 -22.00
N LYS A 112 8.27 -21.24 -20.79
CA LYS A 112 9.30 -22.23 -20.44
C LYS A 112 8.85 -23.25 -19.40
N MET A 113 7.71 -23.01 -18.77
CA MET A 113 7.16 -23.87 -17.73
C MET A 113 6.45 -25.08 -18.35
N LEU A 114 6.73 -26.28 -17.88
CA LEU A 114 5.98 -27.49 -18.16
C LEU A 114 4.74 -27.57 -17.28
N THR A 115 3.64 -28.17 -17.79
CA THR A 115 2.40 -28.26 -17.02
C THR A 115 2.54 -29.05 -15.73
N GLN A 116 3.38 -30.08 -15.70
CA GLN A 116 3.67 -30.87 -14.49
C GLN A 116 4.46 -30.10 -13.43
N GLU A 117 5.11 -29.00 -13.77
CA GLU A 117 5.89 -28.17 -12.87
C GLU A 117 5.07 -26.98 -12.33
N SER A 118 3.94 -26.65 -12.99
CA SER A 118 3.08 -25.54 -12.60
C SER A 118 2.28 -25.84 -11.33
N ALA A 119 2.04 -24.82 -10.52
CA ALA A 119 1.13 -24.88 -9.40
C ALA A 119 -0.34 -24.95 -9.83
N TRP A 120 -0.65 -24.55 -11.04
CA TRP A 120 -1.99 -24.60 -11.60
C TRP A 120 -2.27 -25.95 -12.27
N ASN A 121 -3.55 -26.33 -12.33
CA ASN A 121 -3.98 -27.53 -13.03
C ASN A 121 -4.36 -27.20 -14.48
N TRP A 122 -3.58 -27.69 -15.44
CA TRP A 122 -3.70 -27.39 -16.86
C TRP A 122 -4.45 -28.49 -17.65
N ASN A 123 -5.74 -28.68 -17.34
CA ASN A 123 -6.50 -29.78 -17.92
C ASN A 123 -6.68 -29.70 -19.44
N ASP A 124 -6.74 -28.51 -20.04
CA ASP A 124 -7.05 -28.29 -21.45
C ASP A 124 -5.87 -27.71 -22.26
N ILE A 125 -4.63 -27.85 -21.76
CA ILE A 125 -3.44 -27.24 -22.35
C ILE A 125 -3.13 -27.74 -23.76
N TYR A 126 -3.54 -28.98 -24.12
CA TYR A 126 -3.31 -29.57 -25.44
C TYR A 126 -3.83 -28.71 -26.60
N GLY A 127 -4.77 -27.82 -26.37
CA GLY A 127 -5.27 -26.87 -27.37
C GLY A 127 -4.40 -25.63 -27.56
N TYR A 128 -3.48 -25.36 -26.64
CA TYR A 128 -2.69 -24.13 -26.58
C TYR A 128 -1.19 -24.40 -26.45
N GLY A 129 -0.82 -25.44 -25.72
CA GLY A 129 0.56 -25.76 -25.35
C GLY A 129 1.41 -26.29 -26.49
N LEU A 130 2.72 -26.15 -26.34
CA LEU A 130 3.70 -26.79 -27.23
C LEU A 130 4.16 -28.10 -26.59
N TYR A 131 3.85 -29.24 -27.22
CA TYR A 131 4.20 -30.56 -26.72
C TYR A 131 5.71 -30.79 -26.78
N SER A 132 6.29 -31.27 -25.66
CA SER A 132 7.67 -31.76 -25.57
C SER A 132 7.68 -33.27 -25.65
N GLU A 133 8.35 -33.84 -26.67
CA GLU A 133 8.52 -35.30 -26.76
C GLU A 133 9.50 -35.83 -25.69
N GLU A 134 10.42 -34.99 -25.22
CA GLU A 134 11.43 -35.37 -24.21
C GLU A 134 10.80 -35.52 -22.83
N ASP A 135 9.87 -34.62 -22.49
CA ASP A 135 9.28 -34.57 -21.15
C ASP A 135 7.91 -35.28 -21.10
N ASP A 136 7.36 -35.69 -22.28
CA ASP A 136 6.01 -36.23 -22.44
C ASP A 136 4.95 -35.30 -21.83
N ASP A 137 5.12 -33.97 -21.99
CA ASP A 137 4.30 -32.93 -21.41
C ASP A 137 4.24 -31.69 -22.31
N TYR A 138 3.47 -30.69 -21.92
CA TYR A 138 3.28 -29.45 -22.67
C TYR A 138 3.94 -28.27 -21.97
N PHE A 139 4.63 -27.43 -22.75
CA PHE A 139 5.01 -26.08 -22.30
C PHE A 139 3.77 -25.17 -22.31
N ILE A 140 3.60 -24.44 -21.24
CA ILE A 140 2.57 -23.40 -21.09
C ILE A 140 3.01 -22.22 -21.98
N PRO A 141 2.18 -21.76 -22.94
CA PRO A 141 2.56 -20.65 -23.79
C PRO A 141 2.78 -19.34 -23.00
N ALA A 142 3.73 -18.54 -23.46
CA ALA A 142 3.97 -17.21 -22.88
C ALA A 142 2.73 -16.33 -23.02
N GLY A 143 2.37 -15.65 -21.94
CA GLY A 143 1.23 -14.76 -21.90
C GLY A 143 0.56 -14.68 -20.54
N TRP A 144 -0.56 -13.98 -20.51
CA TRP A 144 -1.39 -13.87 -19.33
C TRP A 144 -2.48 -14.92 -19.34
N TRP A 145 -2.67 -15.59 -18.19
CA TRP A 145 -3.61 -16.66 -18.01
C TRP A 145 -4.52 -16.36 -16.83
N GLU A 146 -5.81 -16.67 -16.97
CA GLU A 146 -6.80 -16.57 -15.91
C GLU A 146 -7.37 -17.96 -15.59
N ASP A 147 -7.66 -18.15 -14.30
CA ASP A 147 -8.32 -19.33 -13.80
C ASP A 147 -9.83 -19.03 -13.66
N ARG A 148 -10.67 -19.80 -14.36
CA ARG A 148 -12.13 -19.67 -14.32
C ARG A 148 -12.73 -20.89 -13.66
N GLN A 149 -13.20 -20.71 -12.45
CA GLN A 149 -13.90 -21.72 -11.70
C GLN A 149 -15.41 -21.49 -11.81
N PHE A 150 -16.12 -22.38 -12.53
CA PHE A 150 -17.59 -22.33 -12.64
C PHE A 150 -18.28 -23.09 -11.52
N ASN A 151 -17.65 -24.14 -11.02
CA ASN A 151 -18.04 -24.90 -9.85
C ASN A 151 -16.78 -25.59 -9.27
N PRO A 152 -16.83 -26.24 -8.10
CA PRO A 152 -15.66 -26.86 -7.48
C PRO A 152 -14.91 -27.89 -8.34
N ASP A 153 -15.60 -28.50 -9.29
CA ASP A 153 -15.05 -29.57 -10.12
C ASP A 153 -14.65 -29.08 -11.54
N ASP A 154 -15.07 -27.86 -11.93
CA ASP A 154 -14.84 -27.30 -13.27
C ASP A 154 -13.95 -26.06 -13.19
N VAL A 155 -12.64 -26.26 -13.28
CA VAL A 155 -11.64 -25.22 -13.36
C VAL A 155 -11.04 -25.22 -14.75
N TYR A 156 -11.02 -24.05 -15.40
CA TYR A 156 -10.49 -23.87 -16.76
C TYR A 156 -9.45 -22.75 -16.77
N ASN A 157 -8.28 -23.08 -17.26
CA ASN A 157 -7.24 -22.09 -17.53
C ASN A 157 -7.47 -21.51 -18.94
N ASN A 158 -7.60 -20.21 -19.03
CA ASN A 158 -7.82 -19.53 -20.30
C ASN A 158 -6.83 -18.42 -20.51
N PRO A 159 -6.36 -18.23 -21.77
CA PRO A 159 -5.60 -17.03 -22.09
C PRO A 159 -6.48 -15.80 -21.83
N VAL A 160 -5.87 -14.77 -21.25
CA VAL A 160 -6.53 -13.49 -21.02
C VAL A 160 -6.78 -12.81 -22.38
N ASP A 161 -8.05 -12.58 -22.72
CA ASP A 161 -8.51 -12.07 -24.02
C ASP A 161 -8.65 -10.54 -24.09
N CYS A 162 -7.94 -9.81 -23.22
CA CYS A 162 -7.93 -8.35 -23.15
C CYS A 162 -6.50 -7.79 -23.11
N THR A 163 -6.36 -6.49 -23.35
CA THR A 163 -5.08 -5.83 -23.17
C THR A 163 -4.80 -5.62 -21.69
N VAL A 164 -3.80 -6.32 -21.16
CA VAL A 164 -3.29 -6.09 -19.81
C VAL A 164 -2.40 -4.86 -19.82
N THR A 165 -2.65 -3.92 -18.92
CA THR A 165 -1.89 -2.67 -18.83
C THR A 165 -1.04 -2.57 -17.57
N HIS A 166 -1.53 -3.11 -16.46
CA HIS A 166 -0.84 -3.08 -15.17
C HIS A 166 -1.10 -4.38 -14.42
N TRP A 167 -0.21 -4.65 -13.48
CA TRP A 167 -0.35 -5.75 -12.54
C TRP A 167 0.11 -5.33 -11.13
N MET A 168 -0.31 -6.06 -10.12
CA MET A 168 0.19 -5.97 -8.75
C MET A 168 0.10 -7.32 -8.05
N PRO A 169 0.99 -7.64 -7.08
CA PRO A 169 0.87 -8.84 -6.27
C PRO A 169 -0.49 -8.90 -5.56
N LEU A 170 -1.01 -10.10 -5.34
CA LEU A 170 -2.20 -10.26 -4.50
C LEU A 170 -1.91 -9.72 -3.08
N PRO A 171 -2.89 -9.05 -2.47
CA PRO A 171 -2.81 -8.74 -1.04
C PRO A 171 -2.62 -10.04 -0.24
N GLY A 172 -1.75 -10.02 0.75
CA GLY A 172 -1.62 -11.14 1.69
C GLY A 172 -2.98 -11.47 2.33
N ALA A 173 -3.19 -12.73 2.68
CA ALA A 173 -4.36 -13.11 3.45
C ALA A 173 -4.41 -12.29 4.76
N PRO A 174 -5.61 -11.91 5.25
CA PRO A 174 -5.73 -11.27 6.54
C PRO A 174 -5.06 -12.14 7.61
N GLU A 175 -4.17 -11.55 8.42
CA GLU A 175 -3.67 -12.23 9.60
C GLU A 175 -4.88 -12.55 10.48
N GLU A 176 -5.02 -13.82 10.90
CA GLU A 176 -6.03 -14.18 11.89
C GLU A 176 -5.72 -13.38 13.15
N GLY A 177 -6.50 -12.33 13.38
CA GLY A 177 -6.43 -11.56 14.60
C GLY A 177 -6.64 -12.51 15.76
N ASP A 178 -5.72 -12.51 16.73
CA ASP A 178 -5.86 -13.22 18.00
C ASP A 178 -7.18 -12.82 18.66
N ASN A 179 -8.26 -13.47 18.27
CA ASN A 179 -9.53 -13.43 18.97
C ASN A 179 -9.38 -14.25 20.28
N HIS A 180 -8.53 -13.76 21.20
CA HIS A 180 -8.64 -14.12 22.59
C HIS A 180 -9.88 -13.38 23.17
N GLY A 181 -11.06 -13.86 22.76
CA GLY A 181 -12.30 -13.58 23.48
C GLY A 181 -12.18 -14.22 24.86
N THR A 182 -11.82 -13.43 25.83
CA THR A 182 -12.07 -13.73 27.25
C THR A 182 -13.57 -13.90 27.44
N THR A 183 -14.01 -15.14 27.49
CA THR A 183 -15.32 -15.49 28.06
C THR A 183 -15.16 -15.49 29.58
N ASP A 184 -15.67 -14.44 30.24
CA ASP A 184 -16.07 -14.47 31.65
C ASP A 184 -17.46 -15.08 31.78
#